data_dd609705b5149a00d55776318e7e04b2
#
_entry.id   dd609705b5149a00d55776318e7e04b2
#
_cell.length_a   1.000
_cell.length_b   1.000
_cell.length_c   1.000
_cell.angle_alpha   90.00
_cell.angle_beta   90.00
_cell.angle_gamma   90.00
#
_symmetry.space_group_name_H-M   'P 1'
#
loop_
_entity.id
_entity.type
_entity.pdbx_description
1 polymer ?
#
loop_
_entity_poly.entity_id
_entity_poly.type
_entity_poly.pdbx_seq_one_letter_code
_entity_poly.pdbx_strand_id
1 'polypeptide(L)'
;MQNKMIPRPDQSGTNSCAAIIVAAGLGVRAASGGKFNARQDSSFGNDNFGHNLPKQFWRLGDKPVIAHAFDYFHRHPAIATIILVVAEPYITHMANILPETQKPIHLIAGGATRQDSVRAGLIALARLKDCQNIGYVAIHDAARPL
;
A
#
# COMPACT_ATOMS: atom_id res chain seq x y z
N MET A 1 8.57 -6.02 44.67
CA MET A 1 8.26 -5.59 43.27
C MET A 1 7.52 -6.71 42.57
N GLN A 2 6.21 -6.58 42.41
CA GLN A 2 5.41 -7.59 41.72
C GLN A 2 5.57 -7.40 40.22
N ASN A 3 6.19 -8.38 39.55
CA ASN A 3 6.32 -8.45 38.13
C ASN A 3 4.92 -8.67 37.51
N LYS A 4 4.30 -7.61 37.02
CA LYS A 4 2.98 -7.68 36.38
C LYS A 4 3.17 -8.40 35.04
N MET A 5 2.89 -9.70 35.05
CA MET A 5 2.92 -10.52 33.84
C MET A 5 1.89 -9.98 32.85
N ILE A 6 2.36 -9.47 31.72
CA ILE A 6 1.50 -9.08 30.61
C ILE A 6 0.87 -10.37 30.09
N PRO A 7 -0.47 -10.53 30.10
CA PRO A 7 -1.10 -11.73 29.60
C PRO A 7 -0.72 -11.91 28.13
N ARG A 8 -0.25 -13.10 27.77
CA ARG A 8 -0.06 -13.47 26.37
C ARG A 8 -1.43 -13.47 25.71
N PRO A 9 -1.57 -12.91 24.49
CA PRO A 9 -2.83 -12.99 23.78
C PRO A 9 -3.23 -14.45 23.61
N ASP A 10 -4.50 -14.72 23.87
CA ASP A 10 -5.11 -16.04 23.73
C ASP A 10 -4.86 -16.59 22.32
N GLN A 11 -4.31 -17.80 22.24
CA GLN A 11 -3.93 -18.45 20.97
C GLN A 11 -5.12 -19.07 20.21
N SER A 12 -6.35 -18.78 20.63
CA SER A 12 -7.57 -19.28 19.97
C SER A 12 -8.10 -18.36 18.86
N GLY A 13 -7.54 -17.16 18.67
CA GLY A 13 -7.88 -16.25 17.59
C GLY A 13 -6.94 -16.45 16.42
N THR A 14 -7.46 -16.65 15.23
CA THR A 14 -6.71 -16.63 13.96
C THR A 14 -5.85 -15.37 13.91
N ASN A 15 -4.52 -15.52 14.02
CA ASN A 15 -3.54 -14.43 13.95
C ASN A 15 -3.49 -13.83 12.53
N SER A 16 -4.62 -13.32 12.05
CA SER A 16 -4.71 -12.66 10.75
C SER A 16 -4.03 -11.29 10.82
N CYS A 17 -3.37 -10.93 9.75
CA CYS A 17 -2.71 -9.64 9.59
C CYS A 17 -3.40 -8.83 8.48
N ALA A 18 -3.54 -7.53 8.67
CA ALA A 18 -3.86 -6.61 7.60
C ALA A 18 -2.59 -5.96 7.07
N ALA A 19 -2.49 -5.77 5.76
CA ALA A 19 -1.42 -4.98 5.16
C ALA A 19 -1.94 -3.59 4.78
N ILE A 20 -1.24 -2.54 5.22
CA ILE A 20 -1.47 -1.16 4.77
C ILE A 20 -0.28 -0.76 3.90
N ILE A 21 -0.51 -0.62 2.60
CA ILE A 21 0.51 -0.22 1.64
C ILE A 21 0.32 1.27 1.35
N VAL A 22 1.28 2.10 1.77
CA VAL A 22 1.22 3.55 1.62
C VAL A 22 1.87 3.96 0.29
N ALA A 23 1.05 4.46 -0.62
CA ALA A 23 1.39 4.89 -1.98
C ALA A 23 0.96 6.33 -2.27
N ALA A 24 0.67 7.14 -1.25
CA ALA A 24 0.15 8.50 -1.40
C ALA A 24 1.23 9.57 -1.63
N GLY A 25 2.52 9.21 -1.63
CA GLY A 25 3.61 10.15 -1.87
C GLY A 25 3.61 10.67 -3.30
N LEU A 26 3.51 11.99 -3.48
CA LEU A 26 3.55 12.64 -4.80
C LEU A 26 4.97 12.78 -5.36
N GLY A 27 6.01 12.28 -4.68
CA GLY A 27 7.39 12.28 -5.17
C GLY A 27 8.05 13.66 -5.28
N VAL A 28 7.50 14.69 -4.65
CA VAL A 28 7.95 16.09 -4.74
C VAL A 28 9.44 16.25 -4.43
N ARG A 29 10.02 15.40 -3.57
CA ARG A 29 11.46 15.41 -3.26
C ARG A 29 12.34 14.86 -4.38
N ALA A 30 11.79 14.17 -5.36
CA ALA A 30 12.54 13.60 -6.47
C ALA A 30 12.65 14.56 -7.66
N ALA A 31 11.78 15.58 -7.73
CA ALA A 31 11.79 16.58 -8.77
C ALA A 31 12.90 17.64 -8.59
N SER A 32 13.48 17.77 -7.37
CA SER A 32 14.48 18.79 -7.05
C SER A 32 15.95 18.32 -7.16
N GLY A 33 16.21 17.09 -7.55
CA GLY A 33 17.59 16.57 -7.58
C GLY A 33 17.84 15.56 -8.71
N GLY A 34 18.32 16.06 -9.85
CA GLY A 34 18.99 15.24 -10.87
C GLY A 34 18.12 14.86 -12.06
N LYS A 35 18.64 15.13 -13.25
CA LYS A 35 18.15 14.65 -14.54
C LYS A 35 18.22 13.12 -14.58
N PHE A 36 17.20 12.46 -14.07
CA PHE A 36 17.01 11.04 -14.35
C PHE A 36 16.40 10.95 -15.74
N ASN A 37 17.20 10.60 -16.75
CA ASN A 37 16.71 10.16 -18.05
C ASN A 37 15.96 8.82 -17.82
N ALA A 38 14.70 8.88 -17.40
CA ALA A 38 13.79 7.77 -17.59
C ALA A 38 13.72 7.53 -19.09
N ARG A 39 14.30 6.42 -19.56
CA ARG A 39 14.13 5.98 -20.93
C ARG A 39 12.63 5.98 -21.19
N GLN A 40 12.23 6.76 -22.20
CA GLN A 40 10.87 6.82 -22.74
C GLN A 40 10.50 5.41 -23.23
N ASP A 41 9.96 4.60 -22.35
CA ASP A 41 9.29 3.38 -22.76
C ASP A 41 7.80 3.72 -22.96
N SER A 42 7.47 4.00 -24.22
CA SER A 42 6.14 4.40 -24.69
C SER A 42 5.11 3.26 -24.67
N SER A 43 5.39 2.17 -23.97
CA SER A 43 4.50 0.99 -23.91
C SER A 43 3.45 1.04 -22.81
N PHE A 44 3.39 2.11 -22.01
CA PHE A 44 2.22 2.38 -21.19
C PHE A 44 1.21 3.15 -22.01
N GLY A 45 0.04 2.53 -22.19
CA GLY A 45 -1.06 3.13 -22.92
C GLY A 45 -1.32 4.57 -22.50
N ASN A 46 -1.90 5.35 -23.41
CA ASN A 46 -2.26 6.77 -23.29
C ASN A 46 -2.94 7.14 -21.97
N ASP A 47 -2.20 7.10 -20.89
CA ASP A 47 -2.67 7.63 -19.61
C ASP A 47 -2.41 9.14 -19.65
N ASN A 48 -3.47 9.90 -19.44
CA ASN A 48 -3.50 11.36 -19.38
C ASN A 48 -2.59 11.97 -18.28
N PHE A 49 -1.70 11.20 -17.66
CA PHE A 49 -0.87 11.61 -16.55
C PHE A 49 0.53 12.09 -16.90
N GLY A 50 0.88 12.28 -18.16
CA GLY A 50 2.14 12.91 -18.58
C GLY A 50 3.40 12.37 -17.88
N HIS A 51 4.55 12.97 -18.14
CA HIS A 51 5.89 12.49 -17.71
C HIS A 51 6.21 12.58 -16.19
N ASN A 52 5.23 12.77 -15.29
CA ASN A 52 5.44 12.98 -13.84
C ASN A 52 4.72 11.97 -12.95
N LEU A 53 4.63 10.71 -13.36
CA LEU A 53 4.09 9.68 -12.46
C LEU A 53 4.94 9.54 -11.18
N PRO A 54 4.31 9.44 -9.99
CA PRO A 54 5.00 9.14 -8.74
C PRO A 54 5.79 7.84 -8.81
N LYS A 55 6.91 7.76 -8.07
CA LYS A 55 7.87 6.64 -8.11
C LYS A 55 7.25 5.26 -7.92
N GLN A 56 6.18 5.15 -7.16
CA GLN A 56 5.48 3.89 -6.93
C GLN A 56 4.87 3.30 -8.21
N PHE A 57 4.63 4.12 -9.23
CA PHE A 57 4.13 3.69 -10.54
C PHE A 57 5.23 3.48 -11.58
N TRP A 58 6.50 3.78 -11.23
CA TRP A 58 7.61 3.50 -12.14
C TRP A 58 7.81 2.01 -12.33
N ARG A 59 8.20 1.61 -13.54
CA ARG A 59 8.47 0.20 -13.82
C ARG A 59 9.77 -0.28 -13.16
N LEU A 60 9.68 -1.45 -12.56
CA LEU A 60 10.81 -2.24 -12.11
C LEU A 60 10.66 -3.64 -12.77
N GLY A 61 11.38 -3.84 -13.87
CA GLY A 61 11.19 -5.01 -14.72
C GLY A 61 9.88 -4.92 -15.52
N ASP A 62 9.05 -5.93 -15.41
CA ASP A 62 7.79 -6.09 -16.16
C ASP A 62 6.59 -5.36 -15.57
N LYS A 63 6.68 -4.85 -14.32
CA LYS A 63 5.54 -4.27 -13.60
C LYS A 63 5.91 -3.06 -12.74
N PRO A 64 4.92 -2.24 -12.33
CA PRO A 64 5.16 -1.09 -11.44
C PRO A 64 5.72 -1.51 -10.08
N VAL A 65 6.51 -0.63 -9.45
CA VAL A 65 7.08 -0.87 -8.10
C VAL A 65 5.99 -1.25 -7.09
N ILE A 66 4.85 -0.56 -7.10
CA ILE A 66 3.73 -0.86 -6.20
C ILE A 66 3.19 -2.28 -6.39
N ALA A 67 3.22 -2.82 -7.62
CA ALA A 67 2.73 -4.17 -7.90
C ALA A 67 3.63 -5.25 -7.27
N HIS A 68 4.93 -4.99 -7.14
CA HIS A 68 5.83 -5.92 -6.43
C HIS A 68 5.47 -6.01 -4.94
N ALA A 69 5.29 -4.87 -4.28
CA ALA A 69 4.87 -4.84 -2.88
C ALA A 69 3.48 -5.48 -2.71
N PHE A 70 2.54 -5.14 -3.60
CA PHE A 70 1.20 -5.73 -3.59
C PHE A 70 1.24 -7.25 -3.72
N ASP A 71 1.96 -7.80 -4.69
CA ASP A 71 2.07 -9.25 -4.92
C ASP A 71 2.62 -9.99 -3.70
N TYR A 72 3.60 -9.41 -3.02
CA TYR A 72 4.17 -9.99 -1.82
C TYR A 72 3.10 -10.17 -0.73
N PHE A 73 2.38 -9.09 -0.38
CA PHE A 73 1.33 -9.16 0.64
C PHE A 73 0.12 -9.98 0.20
N HIS A 74 -0.23 -9.88 -1.09
CA HIS A 74 -1.36 -10.64 -1.64
C HIS A 74 -1.15 -12.16 -1.56
N ARG A 75 0.07 -12.64 -1.80
CA ARG A 75 0.39 -14.07 -1.74
C ARG A 75 0.61 -14.58 -0.33
N HIS A 76 0.89 -13.71 0.62
CA HIS A 76 1.23 -14.13 1.99
C HIS A 76 -0.01 -14.67 2.72
N PRO A 77 0.01 -15.93 3.24
CA PRO A 77 -1.18 -16.57 3.80
C PRO A 77 -1.72 -15.90 5.06
N ALA A 78 -0.86 -15.27 5.88
CA ALA A 78 -1.28 -14.57 7.08
C ALA A 78 -1.97 -13.21 6.80
N ILE A 79 -1.89 -12.68 5.58
CA ILE A 79 -2.56 -11.43 5.21
C ILE A 79 -4.00 -11.72 4.80
N ALA A 80 -4.95 -11.25 5.61
CA ALA A 80 -6.38 -11.43 5.38
C ALA A 80 -6.98 -10.32 4.50
N THR A 81 -6.47 -9.08 4.60
CA THR A 81 -6.96 -7.93 3.84
C THR A 81 -5.82 -6.96 3.52
N ILE A 82 -5.96 -6.22 2.43
CA ILE A 82 -4.99 -5.23 1.99
C ILE A 82 -5.68 -3.87 1.86
N ILE A 83 -5.09 -2.85 2.47
CA ILE A 83 -5.50 -1.46 2.33
C ILE A 83 -4.41 -0.73 1.54
N LEU A 84 -4.77 -0.23 0.37
CA LEU A 84 -3.91 0.59 -0.46
C LEU A 84 -4.27 2.05 -0.26
N VAL A 85 -3.34 2.81 0.30
CA VAL A 85 -3.50 4.25 0.54
C VAL A 85 -2.79 5.00 -0.58
N VAL A 86 -3.56 5.61 -1.46
CA VAL A 86 -3.10 6.23 -2.71
C VAL A 86 -3.45 7.72 -2.70
N ALA A 87 -2.64 8.55 -3.35
CA ALA A 87 -3.05 9.95 -3.54
C ALA A 87 -4.31 10.01 -4.40
N GLU A 88 -5.25 10.88 -4.02
CA GLU A 88 -6.60 10.94 -4.59
C GLU A 88 -6.63 10.96 -6.13
N PRO A 89 -5.77 11.72 -6.84
CA PRO A 89 -5.77 11.74 -8.31
C PRO A 89 -5.44 10.38 -8.95
N TYR A 90 -4.81 9.46 -8.21
CA TYR A 90 -4.36 8.17 -8.74
C TYR A 90 -5.24 6.99 -8.31
N ILE A 91 -6.35 7.21 -7.60
CA ILE A 91 -7.24 6.14 -7.13
C ILE A 91 -7.81 5.36 -8.31
N THR A 92 -8.36 6.07 -9.31
CA THR A 92 -8.94 5.43 -10.50
C THR A 92 -7.88 4.66 -11.30
N HIS A 93 -6.69 5.25 -11.47
CA HIS A 93 -5.58 4.59 -12.13
C HIS A 93 -5.18 3.30 -11.39
N MET A 94 -5.08 3.37 -10.06
CA MET A 94 -4.75 2.21 -9.23
C MET A 94 -5.80 1.11 -9.33
N ALA A 95 -7.08 1.46 -9.31
CA ALA A 95 -8.17 0.51 -9.46
C ALA A 95 -8.09 -0.28 -10.78
N ASN A 96 -7.65 0.36 -11.86
CA ASN A 96 -7.54 -0.25 -13.19
C ASN A 96 -6.34 -1.19 -13.34
N ILE A 97 -5.28 -1.00 -12.54
CA ILE A 97 -4.06 -1.83 -12.63
C ILE A 97 -4.00 -2.96 -11.59
N LEU A 98 -4.93 -2.95 -10.62
CA LEU A 98 -5.01 -4.04 -9.63
C LEU A 98 -5.47 -5.32 -10.30
N PRO A 99 -4.82 -6.46 -10.02
CA PRO A 99 -5.29 -7.75 -10.49
C PRO A 99 -6.58 -8.15 -9.77
N GLU A 100 -7.37 -9.00 -10.41
CA GLU A 100 -8.44 -9.69 -9.72
C GLU A 100 -7.89 -10.57 -8.60
N THR A 101 -8.54 -10.55 -7.44
CA THR A 101 -8.06 -11.24 -6.25
C THR A 101 -9.22 -11.71 -5.38
N GLN A 102 -9.01 -12.82 -4.68
CA GLN A 102 -9.95 -13.32 -3.70
C GLN A 102 -9.83 -12.62 -2.34
N LYS A 103 -8.69 -11.94 -2.08
CA LYS A 103 -8.53 -11.16 -0.85
C LYS A 103 -9.20 -9.80 -0.97
N PRO A 104 -9.89 -9.34 0.09
CA PRO A 104 -10.43 -7.99 0.13
C PRO A 104 -9.33 -6.93 -0.04
N ILE A 105 -9.52 -6.03 -1.01
CA ILE A 105 -8.65 -4.88 -1.24
C ILE A 105 -9.49 -3.61 -1.07
N HIS A 106 -8.97 -2.66 -0.32
CA HIS A 106 -9.62 -1.37 -0.08
C HIS A 106 -8.70 -0.25 -0.55
N LEU A 107 -9.17 0.55 -1.50
CA LEU A 107 -8.49 1.75 -1.97
C LEU A 107 -8.95 2.96 -1.15
N ILE A 108 -8.00 3.66 -0.54
CA ILE A 108 -8.25 4.78 0.35
C ILE A 108 -7.42 5.98 -0.10
N ALA A 109 -8.02 7.17 -0.08
CA ALA A 109 -7.29 8.40 -0.30
C ALA A 109 -6.31 8.65 0.85
N GLY A 110 -5.06 8.95 0.53
CA GLY A 110 -4.04 9.35 1.49
C GLY A 110 -4.18 10.81 1.89
N GLY A 111 -3.46 11.19 2.94
CA GLY A 111 -3.37 12.56 3.42
C GLY A 111 -2.12 13.29 2.90
N ALA A 112 -1.92 14.52 3.41
CA ALA A 112 -0.81 15.39 3.00
C ALA A 112 0.56 14.83 3.42
N THR A 113 0.61 14.06 4.51
CA THR A 113 1.84 13.46 5.02
C THR A 113 1.76 11.93 5.00
N ARG A 114 2.94 11.28 5.19
CA ARG A 114 2.99 9.84 5.38
C ARG A 114 2.18 9.40 6.60
N GLN A 115 2.24 10.17 7.69
CA GLN A 115 1.51 9.89 8.92
C GLN A 115 -0.01 9.98 8.69
N ASP A 116 -0.48 11.01 7.99
CA ASP A 116 -1.90 11.16 7.64
C ASP A 116 -2.38 9.97 6.78
N SER A 117 -1.54 9.52 5.85
CA SER A 117 -1.86 8.38 4.99
C SER A 117 -1.93 7.08 5.77
N VAL A 118 -0.99 6.83 6.68
CA VAL A 118 -1.03 5.68 7.60
C VAL A 118 -2.29 5.73 8.47
N ARG A 119 -2.59 6.91 9.03
CA ARG A 119 -3.79 7.13 9.84
C ARG A 119 -5.08 6.85 9.07
N ALA A 120 -5.16 7.34 7.82
CA ALA A 120 -6.31 7.06 6.95
C ALA A 120 -6.51 5.55 6.74
N GLY A 121 -5.43 4.82 6.47
CA GLY A 121 -5.45 3.36 6.34
C GLY A 121 -5.90 2.64 7.62
N LEU A 122 -5.41 3.05 8.78
CA LEU A 122 -5.82 2.48 10.07
C LEU A 122 -7.30 2.77 10.39
N ILE A 123 -7.78 3.97 10.10
CA ILE A 123 -9.20 4.33 10.28
C ILE A 123 -10.07 3.49 9.35
N ALA A 124 -9.66 3.29 8.10
CA ALA A 124 -10.37 2.46 7.16
C ALA A 124 -10.43 1.01 7.64
N LEU A 125 -9.31 0.44 8.11
CA LEU A 125 -9.26 -0.89 8.68
C LEU A 125 -10.22 -1.06 9.86
N ALA A 126 -10.23 -0.09 10.80
CA ALA A 126 -11.10 -0.14 11.97
C ALA A 126 -12.61 -0.10 11.64
N ARG A 127 -12.97 0.36 10.45
CA ARG A 127 -14.36 0.39 9.97
C ARG A 127 -14.81 -0.88 9.25
N LEU A 128 -13.88 -1.80 8.96
CA LEU A 128 -14.22 -3.08 8.35
C LEU A 128 -14.93 -3.97 9.36
N LYS A 129 -15.97 -4.69 8.92
CA LYS A 129 -16.76 -5.59 9.78
C LYS A 129 -15.89 -6.68 10.41
N ASP A 130 -14.88 -7.16 9.67
CA ASP A 130 -14.00 -8.25 10.10
C ASP A 130 -12.72 -7.77 10.78
N CYS A 131 -12.62 -6.48 11.14
CA CYS A 131 -11.44 -5.92 11.79
C CYS A 131 -11.13 -6.60 13.14
N GLN A 132 -12.13 -7.16 13.83
CA GLN A 132 -11.99 -7.85 15.09
C GLN A 132 -11.12 -9.14 14.99
N ASN A 133 -11.03 -9.71 13.79
CA ASN A 133 -10.21 -10.90 13.52
C ASN A 133 -8.76 -10.54 13.13
N ILE A 134 -8.42 -9.25 13.07
CA ILE A 134 -7.09 -8.76 12.70
C ILE A 134 -6.29 -8.55 13.99
N GLY A 135 -5.30 -9.41 14.22
CA GLY A 135 -4.39 -9.31 15.37
C GLY A 135 -3.19 -8.37 15.13
N TYR A 136 -2.78 -8.21 13.87
CA TYR A 136 -1.60 -7.42 13.50
C TYR A 136 -1.84 -6.58 12.27
N VAL A 137 -1.10 -5.47 12.17
CA VAL A 137 -1.11 -4.60 10.99
C VAL A 137 0.32 -4.40 10.51
N ALA A 138 0.60 -4.81 9.27
CA ALA A 138 1.84 -4.53 8.58
C ALA A 138 1.70 -3.22 7.80
N ILE A 139 2.59 -2.25 8.02
CA ILE A 139 2.60 -0.97 7.30
C ILE A 139 3.83 -0.94 6.41
N HIS A 140 3.62 -0.75 5.11
CA HIS A 140 4.66 -0.79 4.10
C HIS A 140 4.60 0.42 3.16
N ASP A 141 5.78 0.97 2.82
CA ASP A 141 5.90 2.06 1.84
C ASP A 141 5.97 1.46 0.43
N ALA A 142 5.00 1.75 -0.43
CA ALA A 142 4.88 1.17 -1.77
C ALA A 142 6.09 1.42 -2.69
N ALA A 143 6.86 2.48 -2.45
CA ALA A 143 8.07 2.80 -3.22
C ALA A 143 9.31 1.99 -2.80
N ARG A 144 9.17 1.06 -1.85
CA ARG A 144 10.25 0.16 -1.40
C ARG A 144 9.88 -1.26 -1.80
N PRO A 145 10.45 -1.80 -2.90
CA PRO A 145 10.27 -3.20 -3.25
C PRO A 145 10.90 -4.09 -2.16
N LEU A 146 10.25 -5.18 -1.87
CA LEU A 146 10.68 -6.18 -0.90
C LEU A 146 11.70 -7.14 -1.52
#